data_59f7c9f7adefc822535214eb7e23fa1d
#
_entry.id   59f7c9f7adefc822535214eb7e23fa1d
#
_cell.length_a   1.000
_cell.length_b   1.000
_cell.length_c   1.000
_cell.angle_alpha   90.00
_cell.angle_beta   90.00
_cell.angle_gamma   90.00
#
_symmetry.space_group_name_H-M   'P 1'
#
loop_
_entity.id
_entity.type
_entity.pdbx_description
1 polymer ?
#
loop_
_entity_poly.entity_id
_entity_poly.type
_entity_poly.pdbx_seq_one_letter_code
_entity_poly.pdbx_strand_id
1 'polypeptide(L)'
;MNKHNLKALILTVGAIFMAFLMVNVTSQASTSRDQGVDWSKYNGNSGTFGYSTDKFVFSQAGGFYGGTNIPQTTYASQVKSAQQAGKRVHTYLWDGVGGNMTNAKAMMAYYLPRIRTPKGSIVALDYEDGASNSVTANNNVIKAQFKLIKAYGYTPMLYSGKAYLNAHVNTSAIVKAYGSCLWLAEYPDYLVRTSPNYNWFPSMDGVAIFQFTSMYKAGGLDGNVDLTGITKSGYTTASKARAQANVKQAHKQVAKKATFKVVKYNQRGVFYPNRTLAVRYTDNDKVRQVATYYSGESVTYNAVIIEHDYVWARYTRSNGLYGFIKLGVTNGHAYGKRATGQLVSHTYYTVKSGDSWWSIAQHNGLSMTTLASQNGKTIYTTIYPGQRLVVR
;
A
#
# COMPACT_ATOMS: atom_id res chain seq x y z
N MET A 1 -17.32 55.17 -20.52
CA MET A 1 -16.32 54.82 -19.50
C MET A 1 -14.97 55.39 -19.90
N ASN A 2 -14.40 56.26 -19.14
CA ASN A 2 -13.21 57.03 -19.49
C ASN A 2 -11.94 56.18 -19.47
N LYS A 3 -11.05 56.29 -20.46
CA LYS A 3 -9.80 55.47 -20.56
C LYS A 3 -8.90 55.55 -19.32
N HIS A 4 -9.05 56.56 -18.47
CA HIS A 4 -8.32 56.66 -17.20
C HIS A 4 -8.81 55.65 -16.14
N ASN A 5 -10.09 55.30 -16.11
CA ASN A 5 -10.64 54.37 -15.13
C ASN A 5 -10.30 52.89 -15.43
N LEU A 6 -10.03 52.60 -16.72
CA LEU A 6 -9.62 51.26 -17.13
C LEU A 6 -8.16 50.96 -16.77
N LYS A 7 -7.26 52.00 -16.84
CA LYS A 7 -5.86 51.83 -16.43
C LYS A 7 -5.70 51.66 -14.91
N ALA A 8 -6.49 52.36 -14.13
CA ALA A 8 -6.52 52.21 -12.67
C ALA A 8 -7.03 50.82 -12.24
N LEU A 9 -8.05 50.30 -12.92
CA LEU A 9 -8.61 48.98 -12.63
C LEU A 9 -7.61 47.85 -12.98
N ILE A 10 -6.86 47.99 -14.07
CA ILE A 10 -5.85 47.00 -14.48
C ILE A 10 -4.64 47.01 -13.52
N LEU A 11 -4.24 48.16 -13.02
CA LEU A 11 -3.16 48.28 -12.02
C LEU A 11 -3.55 47.73 -10.65
N THR A 12 -4.83 47.87 -10.24
CA THR A 12 -5.32 47.36 -8.96
C THR A 12 -5.49 45.83 -8.98
N VAL A 13 -5.92 45.27 -10.10
CA VAL A 13 -6.04 43.80 -10.26
C VAL A 13 -4.65 43.15 -10.38
N GLY A 14 -3.70 43.81 -11.05
CA GLY A 14 -2.31 43.36 -11.14
C GLY A 14 -1.60 43.36 -9.77
N ALA A 15 -1.85 44.37 -8.94
CA ALA A 15 -1.26 44.44 -7.60
C ALA A 15 -1.86 43.38 -6.63
N ILE A 16 -3.14 43.07 -6.75
CA ILE A 16 -3.78 41.99 -5.95
C ILE A 16 -3.27 40.62 -6.39
N PHE A 17 -2.98 40.40 -7.68
CA PHE A 17 -2.44 39.13 -8.17
C PHE A 17 -0.96 38.93 -7.79
N MET A 18 -0.15 40.00 -7.66
CA MET A 18 1.21 39.93 -7.15
C MET A 18 1.29 39.79 -5.62
N ALA A 19 0.31 40.29 -4.87
CA ALA A 19 0.29 40.13 -3.43
C ALA A 19 -0.04 38.69 -2.98
N PHE A 20 -0.69 37.88 -3.83
CA PHE A 20 -0.96 36.46 -3.55
C PHE A 20 0.18 35.50 -3.92
N LEU A 21 1.21 35.97 -4.63
CA LEU A 21 2.39 35.18 -5.00
C LEU A 21 3.59 35.38 -4.06
N MET A 22 3.47 36.29 -3.11
CA MET A 22 4.47 36.47 -2.06
C MET A 22 3.94 36.04 -0.69
N VAL A 23 3.34 34.86 -0.61
CA VAL A 23 3.50 34.08 0.61
C VAL A 23 4.94 33.58 0.55
N ASN A 24 5.83 34.39 1.08
CA ASN A 24 7.12 33.92 1.50
C ASN A 24 6.85 32.74 2.44
N VAL A 25 6.88 31.53 1.89
CA VAL A 25 7.26 30.37 2.66
C VAL A 25 8.72 30.60 3.02
N THR A 26 8.95 31.45 4.01
CA THR A 26 10.14 31.32 4.83
C THR A 26 9.98 29.96 5.48
N SER A 27 10.36 28.92 4.76
CA SER A 27 10.85 27.71 5.36
C SER A 27 11.99 28.19 6.25
N GLN A 28 11.68 28.48 7.53
CA GLN A 28 12.72 28.41 8.53
C GLN A 28 13.22 26.98 8.47
N ALA A 29 14.28 26.78 7.72
CA ALA A 29 15.10 25.59 7.83
C ALA A 29 15.53 25.58 9.29
N SER A 30 14.78 24.86 10.12
CA SER A 30 15.22 24.49 11.45
C SER A 30 16.54 23.77 11.23
N THR A 31 17.63 24.40 11.61
CA THR A 31 18.98 23.84 11.58
C THR A 31 19.14 22.74 12.64
N SER A 32 18.08 22.02 12.92
CA SER A 32 18.09 20.89 13.84
C SER A 32 18.92 19.79 13.19
N ARG A 33 20.14 19.65 13.68
CA ARG A 33 20.99 18.49 13.40
C ARG A 33 20.74 17.41 14.47
N ASP A 34 19.47 17.06 14.65
CA ASP A 34 19.10 16.00 15.55
C ASP A 34 19.75 14.69 15.11
N GLN A 35 20.33 13.97 16.06
CA GLN A 35 20.85 12.63 15.84
C GLN A 35 19.80 11.58 16.25
N GLY A 36 19.92 10.39 15.69
CA GLY A 36 19.08 9.26 15.97
C GLY A 36 19.66 7.99 15.39
N VAL A 37 18.90 6.93 15.44
CA VAL A 37 19.34 5.59 15.08
C VAL A 37 18.37 4.94 14.11
N ASP A 38 18.76 3.80 13.55
CA ASP A 38 17.79 2.92 12.89
C ASP A 38 17.92 1.49 13.41
N TRP A 39 16.80 0.76 13.35
CA TRP A 39 16.63 -0.56 13.94
C TRP A 39 16.05 -1.55 12.97
N SER A 40 16.58 -2.76 13.00
CA SER A 40 16.00 -3.96 12.42
C SER A 40 15.71 -5.00 13.50
N LYS A 41 15.41 -6.23 13.10
CA LYS A 41 15.26 -7.37 14.02
C LYS A 41 16.51 -7.62 14.89
N TYR A 42 17.68 -7.24 14.41
CA TYR A 42 18.95 -7.45 15.11
C TYR A 42 19.11 -6.55 16.35
N ASN A 43 18.33 -5.49 16.46
CA ASN A 43 18.32 -4.58 17.61
C ASN A 43 17.34 -5.01 18.71
N GLY A 44 16.75 -6.22 18.60
CA GLY A 44 15.84 -6.80 19.60
C GLY A 44 14.43 -6.17 19.61
N ASN A 45 13.60 -6.67 20.51
CA ASN A 45 12.18 -6.29 20.56
C ASN A 45 11.92 -4.83 20.95
N SER A 46 12.81 -4.22 21.72
CA SER A 46 12.65 -2.84 22.21
C SER A 46 13.51 -1.83 21.45
N GLY A 47 14.47 -2.33 20.65
CA GLY A 47 15.50 -1.48 20.07
C GLY A 47 16.44 -0.90 21.13
N THR A 48 17.47 -0.19 20.69
CA THR A 48 18.44 0.48 21.58
C THR A 48 18.79 1.83 21.00
N PHE A 49 18.74 2.88 21.82
CA PHE A 49 19.30 4.19 21.47
C PHE A 49 20.79 4.22 21.80
N GLY A 50 21.55 5.00 21.04
CA GLY A 50 22.96 5.22 21.34
C GLY A 50 23.13 6.07 22.59
N TYR A 51 22.40 7.19 22.62
CA TYR A 51 22.53 8.22 23.65
C TYR A 51 21.16 8.78 24.05
N SER A 52 21.06 9.33 25.26
CA SER A 52 19.83 9.99 25.75
C SER A 52 19.44 11.20 24.90
N THR A 53 20.42 11.80 24.20
CA THR A 53 20.24 12.93 23.29
C THR A 53 19.60 12.57 21.95
N ASP A 54 19.53 11.30 21.60
CA ASP A 54 18.87 10.85 20.36
C ASP A 54 17.43 11.33 20.31
N LYS A 55 16.99 11.80 19.15
CA LYS A 55 15.66 12.41 18.95
C LYS A 55 14.73 11.59 18.09
N PHE A 56 15.25 10.68 17.28
CA PHE A 56 14.45 9.89 16.36
C PHE A 56 15.03 8.48 16.16
N VAL A 57 14.18 7.64 15.59
CA VAL A 57 14.57 6.30 15.13
C VAL A 57 13.77 5.92 13.88
N PHE A 58 14.39 5.15 13.01
CA PHE A 58 13.71 4.38 11.98
C PHE A 58 13.63 2.93 12.40
N SER A 59 12.44 2.32 12.33
CA SER A 59 12.26 0.90 12.62
C SER A 59 11.83 0.15 11.36
N GLN A 60 12.46 -0.98 11.08
CA GLN A 60 12.17 -1.81 9.92
C GLN A 60 10.84 -2.55 10.08
N ALA A 61 9.88 -2.30 9.21
CA ALA A 61 8.63 -3.03 9.21
C ALA A 61 8.71 -4.39 8.48
N GLY A 62 9.76 -4.59 7.74
CA GLY A 62 10.02 -5.76 6.91
C GLY A 62 10.54 -5.34 5.54
N GLY A 63 10.29 -6.17 4.54
CA GLY A 63 10.70 -5.84 3.18
C GLY A 63 10.28 -6.88 2.16
N PHE A 64 10.70 -6.66 0.93
CA PHE A 64 10.49 -7.55 -0.19
C PHE A 64 11.80 -8.26 -0.55
N TYR A 65 11.85 -9.54 -0.27
CA TYR A 65 13.05 -10.37 -0.44
C TYR A 65 12.73 -11.56 -1.35
N GLY A 66 13.50 -11.76 -2.42
CA GLY A 66 13.35 -12.93 -3.29
C GLY A 66 11.92 -13.15 -3.82
N GLY A 67 11.17 -12.09 -4.10
CA GLY A 67 9.81 -12.18 -4.61
C GLY A 67 8.71 -12.20 -3.53
N THR A 68 9.04 -12.11 -2.24
CA THR A 68 8.11 -12.29 -1.12
C THR A 68 8.18 -11.16 -0.10
N ASN A 69 7.02 -10.75 0.44
CA ASN A 69 6.96 -9.84 1.57
C ASN A 69 7.28 -10.59 2.87
N ILE A 70 8.32 -10.17 3.57
CA ILE A 70 8.75 -10.74 4.86
C ILE A 70 8.64 -9.66 5.95
N PRO A 71 7.58 -9.67 6.78
CA PRO A 71 7.43 -8.72 7.87
C PRO A 71 8.40 -9.01 9.01
N GLN A 72 8.84 -7.97 9.71
CA GLN A 72 9.61 -8.13 10.93
C GLN A 72 8.72 -8.22 12.17
N THR A 73 8.96 -9.23 12.99
CA THR A 73 8.19 -9.48 14.22
C THR A 73 8.45 -8.42 15.28
N THR A 74 9.63 -7.82 15.27
CA THR A 74 10.07 -6.79 16.24
C THR A 74 9.47 -5.39 15.97
N TYR A 75 8.96 -5.13 14.76
CA TYR A 75 8.53 -3.78 14.36
C TYR A 75 7.51 -3.15 15.32
N ALA A 76 6.47 -3.90 15.66
CA ALA A 76 5.40 -3.36 16.50
C ALA A 76 5.88 -2.98 17.91
N SER A 77 6.73 -3.80 18.51
CA SER A 77 7.30 -3.57 19.83
C SER A 77 8.35 -2.47 19.81
N GLN A 78 9.17 -2.38 18.78
CA GLN A 78 10.14 -1.30 18.58
C GLN A 78 9.44 0.07 18.44
N VAL A 79 8.39 0.15 17.60
CA VAL A 79 7.61 1.39 17.49
C VAL A 79 7.03 1.82 18.82
N LYS A 80 6.45 0.89 19.58
CA LYS A 80 5.90 1.16 20.91
C LYS A 80 6.99 1.64 21.90
N SER A 81 8.14 0.97 21.92
CA SER A 81 9.27 1.33 22.76
C SER A 81 9.77 2.75 22.48
N ALA A 82 9.96 3.10 21.20
CA ALA A 82 10.38 4.43 20.81
C ALA A 82 9.38 5.52 21.21
N GLN A 83 8.08 5.25 21.05
CA GLN A 83 7.01 6.17 21.45
C GLN A 83 6.98 6.36 22.99
N GLN A 84 7.15 5.30 23.76
CA GLN A 84 7.23 5.36 25.22
C GLN A 84 8.47 6.15 25.70
N ALA A 85 9.58 6.06 24.96
CA ALA A 85 10.77 6.86 25.20
C ALA A 85 10.64 8.34 24.75
N GLY A 86 9.48 8.76 24.25
CA GLY A 86 9.25 10.13 23.77
C GLY A 86 10.03 10.49 22.51
N LYS A 87 10.48 9.49 21.74
CA LYS A 87 11.26 9.70 20.51
C LYS A 87 10.37 9.69 19.28
N ARG A 88 10.77 10.44 18.24
CA ARG A 88 10.12 10.37 16.94
C ARG A 88 10.48 9.04 16.27
N VAL A 89 9.48 8.25 15.92
CA VAL A 89 9.68 6.98 15.26
C VAL A 89 9.15 7.00 13.84
N HIS A 90 9.96 6.56 12.91
CA HIS A 90 9.71 6.44 11.48
C HIS A 90 9.79 4.97 11.07
N THR A 91 9.44 4.68 9.84
CA THR A 91 9.46 3.32 9.29
C THR A 91 10.40 3.24 8.10
N TYR A 92 11.08 2.11 7.93
CA TYR A 92 11.69 1.77 6.67
C TYR A 92 11.31 0.36 6.21
N LEU A 93 11.47 0.09 4.93
CA LEU A 93 11.14 -1.14 4.24
C LEU A 93 12.29 -1.51 3.33
N TRP A 94 12.85 -2.71 3.50
CA TRP A 94 13.80 -3.26 2.54
C TRP A 94 13.11 -3.42 1.18
N ASP A 95 13.63 -2.76 0.16
CA ASP A 95 12.99 -2.63 -1.14
C ASP A 95 13.72 -3.40 -2.25
N GLY A 96 13.72 -4.72 -2.16
CA GLY A 96 14.30 -5.61 -3.17
C GLY A 96 13.40 -5.85 -4.39
N VAL A 97 12.51 -4.93 -4.74
CA VAL A 97 11.60 -5.09 -5.90
C VAL A 97 12.28 -4.77 -7.24
N GLY A 98 13.42 -4.08 -7.20
CA GLY A 98 14.16 -3.66 -8.39
C GLY A 98 13.32 -2.76 -9.31
N GLY A 99 13.38 -3.01 -10.62
CA GLY A 99 12.57 -2.32 -11.62
C GLY A 99 11.16 -2.91 -11.83
N ASN A 100 10.69 -3.81 -10.96
CA ASN A 100 9.44 -4.55 -11.16
C ASN A 100 8.24 -3.83 -10.54
N MET A 101 7.43 -3.20 -11.39
CA MET A 101 6.23 -2.44 -10.97
C MET A 101 5.16 -3.30 -10.29
N THR A 102 5.01 -4.56 -10.66
CA THR A 102 4.03 -5.48 -10.05
C THR A 102 4.43 -5.80 -8.62
N ASN A 103 5.71 -6.13 -8.40
CA ASN A 103 6.27 -6.41 -7.08
C ASN A 103 6.19 -5.16 -6.18
N ALA A 104 6.53 -3.99 -6.71
CA ALA A 104 6.44 -2.72 -5.99
C ALA A 104 5.02 -2.43 -5.50
N LYS A 105 4.02 -2.61 -6.37
CA LYS A 105 2.60 -2.45 -5.99
C LYS A 105 2.16 -3.48 -4.94
N ALA A 106 2.58 -4.73 -5.07
CA ALA A 106 2.28 -5.80 -4.12
C ALA A 106 2.90 -5.51 -2.75
N MET A 107 4.16 -5.08 -2.72
CA MET A 107 4.87 -4.67 -1.51
C MET A 107 4.14 -3.51 -0.80
N MET A 108 3.82 -2.43 -1.54
CA MET A 108 3.13 -1.29 -0.96
C MET A 108 1.72 -1.65 -0.46
N ALA A 109 0.98 -2.46 -1.20
CA ALA A 109 -0.34 -2.93 -0.78
C ALA A 109 -0.29 -3.78 0.50
N TYR A 110 0.81 -4.50 0.71
CA TYR A 110 1.02 -5.28 1.92
C TYR A 110 1.42 -4.41 3.11
N TYR A 111 2.44 -3.53 2.97
CA TYR A 111 3.00 -2.82 4.12
C TYR A 111 2.24 -1.55 4.51
N LEU A 112 1.77 -0.73 3.56
CA LEU A 112 1.19 0.59 3.88
C LEU A 112 -0.01 0.53 4.84
N PRO A 113 -0.93 -0.46 4.77
CA PRO A 113 -1.99 -0.62 5.77
C PRO A 113 -1.50 -1.07 7.15
N ARG A 114 -0.25 -1.55 7.25
CA ARG A 114 0.35 -2.13 8.46
C ARG A 114 1.34 -1.21 9.15
N ILE A 115 1.61 -0.05 8.59
CA ILE A 115 2.48 0.97 9.20
C ILE A 115 1.87 1.44 10.53
N ARG A 116 2.68 1.43 11.59
CA ARG A 116 2.27 1.76 12.96
C ARG A 116 2.76 3.11 13.45
N THR A 117 3.63 3.77 12.69
CA THR A 117 4.11 5.11 13.00
C THR A 117 3.05 6.18 12.65
N PRO A 118 3.06 7.36 13.27
CA PRO A 118 2.04 8.39 13.06
C PRO A 118 1.91 8.81 11.59
N LYS A 119 0.71 9.18 11.17
CA LYS A 119 0.51 9.78 9.84
C LYS A 119 1.36 11.05 9.71
N GLY A 120 1.95 11.24 8.54
CA GLY A 120 2.94 12.27 8.27
C GLY A 120 4.37 11.83 8.55
N SER A 121 4.62 10.79 9.37
CA SER A 121 5.96 10.27 9.58
C SER A 121 6.57 9.74 8.29
N ILE A 122 7.87 9.51 8.31
CA ILE A 122 8.61 9.01 7.15
C ILE A 122 8.35 7.51 6.98
N VAL A 123 8.17 7.08 5.71
CA VAL A 123 8.30 5.70 5.27
C VAL A 123 9.40 5.69 4.22
N ALA A 124 10.55 5.14 4.59
CA ALA A 124 11.70 5.05 3.72
C ALA A 124 11.71 3.72 2.96
N LEU A 125 12.14 3.79 1.70
CA LEU A 125 12.49 2.64 0.88
C LEU A 125 14.00 2.42 1.00
N ASP A 126 14.39 1.30 1.53
CA ASP A 126 15.78 0.87 1.66
C ASP A 126 16.15 0.10 0.39
N TYR A 127 16.68 0.86 -0.59
CA TYR A 127 16.93 0.43 -1.97
C TYR A 127 18.42 0.27 -2.22
N GLU A 128 18.98 -0.86 -1.80
CA GLU A 128 20.43 -1.11 -1.89
C GLU A 128 20.77 -2.49 -2.48
N ASP A 129 19.73 -3.23 -2.91
CA ASP A 129 19.88 -4.51 -3.59
C ASP A 129 18.74 -4.76 -4.59
N GLY A 130 18.96 -5.60 -5.58
CA GLY A 130 17.94 -6.06 -6.52
C GLY A 130 17.56 -5.05 -7.62
N ALA A 131 18.27 -3.93 -7.75
CA ALA A 131 18.01 -2.99 -8.84
C ALA A 131 18.15 -3.66 -10.22
N SER A 132 17.27 -3.31 -11.13
CA SER A 132 17.41 -3.75 -12.53
C SER A 132 18.47 -2.92 -13.25
N ASN A 133 18.95 -3.43 -14.40
CA ASN A 133 19.87 -2.69 -15.26
C ASN A 133 19.25 -1.45 -15.92
N SER A 134 17.93 -1.26 -15.78
CA SER A 134 17.20 -0.12 -16.34
C SER A 134 16.96 0.96 -15.31
N VAL A 135 17.78 2.00 -15.30
CA VAL A 135 17.60 3.20 -14.46
C VAL A 135 16.18 3.77 -14.60
N THR A 136 15.62 3.77 -15.81
CA THR A 136 14.26 4.25 -16.06
C THR A 136 13.21 3.38 -15.35
N ALA A 137 13.33 2.06 -15.40
CA ALA A 137 12.41 1.15 -14.71
C ALA A 137 12.51 1.33 -13.19
N ASN A 138 13.73 1.37 -12.64
CA ASN A 138 13.97 1.61 -11.23
C ASN A 138 13.34 2.94 -10.76
N ASN A 139 13.58 4.03 -11.50
CA ASN A 139 12.99 5.34 -11.20
C ASN A 139 11.46 5.35 -11.24
N ASN A 140 10.87 4.67 -12.21
CA ASN A 140 9.41 4.58 -12.32
C ASN A 140 8.81 3.82 -11.15
N VAL A 141 9.47 2.76 -10.69
CA VAL A 141 9.08 1.98 -9.51
C VAL A 141 9.15 2.83 -8.26
N ILE A 142 10.29 3.45 -7.97
CA ILE A 142 10.50 4.33 -6.80
C ILE A 142 9.45 5.45 -6.78
N LYS A 143 9.22 6.13 -7.91
CA LYS A 143 8.20 7.19 -8.01
C LYS A 143 6.78 6.67 -7.76
N ALA A 144 6.46 5.47 -8.21
CA ALA A 144 5.16 4.86 -7.97
C ALA A 144 4.97 4.51 -6.48
N GLN A 145 5.99 3.96 -5.82
CA GLN A 145 5.99 3.67 -4.39
C GLN A 145 5.87 4.96 -3.58
N PHE A 146 6.65 6.00 -3.90
CA PHE A 146 6.56 7.32 -3.26
C PHE A 146 5.17 7.94 -3.38
N LYS A 147 4.53 7.81 -4.55
CA LYS A 147 3.15 8.26 -4.75
C LYS A 147 2.17 7.52 -3.83
N LEU A 148 2.34 6.21 -3.67
CA LEU A 148 1.51 5.41 -2.78
C LEU A 148 1.76 5.76 -1.31
N ILE A 149 3.01 5.93 -0.88
CA ILE A 149 3.37 6.36 0.47
C ILE A 149 2.69 7.70 0.79
N LYS A 150 2.77 8.69 -0.11
CA LYS A 150 2.08 9.98 0.06
C LYS A 150 0.55 9.83 0.13
N ALA A 151 -0.02 9.00 -0.72
CA ALA A 151 -1.46 8.76 -0.76
C ALA A 151 -1.99 8.12 0.55
N TYR A 152 -1.13 7.35 1.22
CA TYR A 152 -1.42 6.80 2.55
C TYR A 152 -1.14 7.78 3.70
N GLY A 153 -0.71 9.01 3.38
CA GLY A 153 -0.49 10.08 4.35
C GLY A 153 0.86 10.00 5.06
N TYR A 154 1.89 9.44 4.40
CA TYR A 154 3.25 9.37 4.91
C TYR A 154 4.20 10.24 4.07
N THR A 155 5.38 10.53 4.60
CA THR A 155 6.45 11.23 3.90
C THR A 155 7.38 10.20 3.27
N PRO A 156 7.51 10.15 1.94
CA PRO A 156 8.40 9.19 1.28
C PRO A 156 9.87 9.60 1.42
N MET A 157 10.75 8.60 1.51
CA MET A 157 12.20 8.79 1.54
C MET A 157 12.88 7.60 0.86
N LEU A 158 14.04 7.83 0.24
CA LEU A 158 14.85 6.80 -0.39
C LEU A 158 16.17 6.69 0.39
N TYR A 159 16.42 5.50 0.96
CA TYR A 159 17.69 5.17 1.59
C TYR A 159 18.53 4.30 0.66
N SER A 160 19.82 4.57 0.65
CA SER A 160 20.84 3.74 0.01
C SER A 160 22.25 4.28 0.27
N GLY A 161 23.28 3.55 -0.17
CA GLY A 161 24.63 4.05 -0.36
C GLY A 161 24.74 4.91 -1.65
N LYS A 162 25.56 5.97 -1.61
CA LYS A 162 25.75 6.88 -2.76
C LYS A 162 26.17 6.18 -4.03
N ALA A 163 27.09 5.23 -3.95
CA ALA A 163 27.58 4.50 -5.11
C ALA A 163 26.48 3.70 -5.80
N TYR A 164 25.63 3.04 -5.01
CA TYR A 164 24.51 2.26 -5.53
C TYR A 164 23.46 3.13 -6.22
N LEU A 165 23.10 4.27 -5.62
CA LEU A 165 22.16 5.21 -6.27
C LEU A 165 22.72 5.76 -7.58
N ASN A 166 23.99 6.14 -7.64
CA ASN A 166 24.60 6.63 -8.86
C ASN A 166 24.57 5.60 -10.00
N ALA A 167 24.69 4.32 -9.67
CA ALA A 167 24.67 3.23 -10.66
C ALA A 167 23.25 2.93 -11.16
N HIS A 168 22.23 3.07 -10.31
CA HIS A 168 20.92 2.46 -10.57
C HIS A 168 19.74 3.45 -10.60
N VAL A 169 19.93 4.72 -10.15
CA VAL A 169 18.83 5.66 -9.95
C VAL A 169 19.20 7.05 -10.51
N ASN A 170 18.30 7.65 -11.27
CA ASN A 170 18.38 9.08 -11.58
C ASN A 170 17.82 9.88 -10.38
N THR A 171 18.69 10.15 -9.40
CA THR A 171 18.33 10.84 -8.16
C THR A 171 17.85 12.27 -8.41
N SER A 172 18.41 12.99 -9.39
CA SER A 172 17.96 14.33 -9.76
C SER A 172 16.47 14.34 -10.15
N ALA A 173 16.00 13.31 -10.88
CA ALA A 173 14.59 13.19 -11.25
C ALA A 173 13.68 12.84 -10.06
N ILE A 174 14.20 12.18 -9.01
CA ILE A 174 13.47 11.92 -7.76
C ILE A 174 13.41 13.20 -6.93
N VAL A 175 14.56 13.86 -6.72
CA VAL A 175 14.67 15.09 -5.93
C VAL A 175 13.85 16.23 -6.54
N LYS A 176 13.88 16.38 -7.87
CA LYS A 176 13.01 17.35 -8.58
C LYS A 176 11.53 17.14 -8.28
N ALA A 177 11.09 15.89 -8.12
CA ALA A 177 9.67 15.57 -7.90
C ALA A 177 9.26 15.62 -6.41
N TYR A 178 10.19 15.35 -5.49
CA TYR A 178 9.87 15.13 -4.07
C TYR A 178 10.66 16.00 -3.08
N GLY A 179 11.61 16.82 -3.56
CA GLY A 179 12.47 17.66 -2.72
C GLY A 179 13.55 16.85 -1.99
N SER A 180 14.00 17.36 -0.85
CA SER A 180 15.00 16.67 -0.02
C SER A 180 14.41 15.40 0.58
N CYS A 181 14.65 14.27 -0.09
CA CYS A 181 14.05 12.98 0.22
C CYS A 181 15.06 11.83 0.23
N LEU A 182 16.36 12.12 0.23
CA LEU A 182 17.39 11.11 0.27
C LEU A 182 17.93 10.94 1.70
N TRP A 183 18.09 9.70 2.10
CA TRP A 183 18.78 9.25 3.29
C TRP A 183 19.97 8.41 2.83
N LEU A 184 21.17 8.97 2.95
CA LEU A 184 22.37 8.36 2.39
C LEU A 184 23.29 7.84 3.47
N ALA A 185 23.81 6.63 3.23
CA ALA A 185 24.85 6.01 4.03
C ALA A 185 26.24 6.27 3.41
N GLU A 186 27.18 6.71 4.23
CA GLU A 186 28.60 6.79 3.91
C GLU A 186 29.42 6.73 5.20
N TYR A 187 30.35 5.79 5.30
CA TYR A 187 31.16 5.60 6.51
C TYR A 187 32.65 5.72 6.17
N PRO A 188 33.43 6.47 7.00
CA PRO A 188 34.87 6.51 6.82
C PRO A 188 35.58 5.20 7.23
N ASP A 189 35.02 4.51 8.20
CA ASP A 189 35.57 3.31 8.83
C ASP A 189 34.51 2.64 9.72
N TYR A 190 34.93 1.63 10.48
CA TYR A 190 34.12 0.90 11.46
C TYR A 190 34.51 1.20 12.92
N LEU A 191 35.07 2.40 13.18
CA LEU A 191 35.35 2.85 14.54
C LEU A 191 34.06 3.45 15.16
N VAL A 192 33.98 3.40 16.49
CA VAL A 192 32.87 4.03 17.23
C VAL A 192 32.87 5.54 16.97
N ARG A 193 31.74 6.05 16.46
CA ARG A 193 31.55 7.46 16.11
C ARG A 193 30.26 8.00 16.70
N THR A 194 30.40 8.94 17.61
CA THR A 194 29.28 9.58 18.31
C THR A 194 28.69 10.77 17.56
N SER A 195 29.34 11.20 16.47
CA SER A 195 28.94 12.34 15.64
C SER A 195 29.43 12.19 14.21
N PRO A 196 28.75 12.81 13.23
CA PRO A 196 29.12 12.70 11.82
C PRO A 196 30.46 13.35 11.53
N ASN A 197 31.27 12.67 10.71
CA ASN A 197 32.44 13.26 10.07
C ASN A 197 32.04 13.81 8.70
N TYR A 198 31.81 15.10 8.60
CA TYR A 198 31.35 15.73 7.37
C TYR A 198 32.37 15.72 6.22
N ASN A 199 33.63 15.37 6.46
CA ASN A 199 34.61 15.15 5.38
C ASN A 199 34.22 13.94 4.51
N TRP A 200 33.39 13.04 5.05
CA TRP A 200 32.82 11.86 4.39
C TRP A 200 31.35 12.04 4.02
N PHE A 201 30.87 13.28 4.01
CA PHE A 201 29.50 13.54 3.63
C PHE A 201 29.24 13.16 2.17
N PRO A 202 28.23 12.32 1.88
CA PRO A 202 27.92 11.88 0.53
C PRO A 202 27.27 13.01 -0.29
N SER A 203 28.07 13.98 -0.71
CA SER A 203 27.59 15.18 -1.43
C SER A 203 26.74 14.80 -2.63
N MET A 204 25.43 15.04 -2.51
CA MET A 204 24.41 14.82 -3.52
C MET A 204 23.23 15.74 -3.23
N ASP A 205 22.56 16.23 -4.28
CA ASP A 205 21.37 17.05 -4.11
C ASP A 205 20.25 16.25 -3.43
N GLY A 206 19.53 16.89 -2.52
CA GLY A 206 18.36 16.30 -1.89
C GLY A 206 18.63 15.38 -0.70
N VAL A 207 19.87 15.34 -0.19
CA VAL A 207 20.18 14.61 1.05
C VAL A 207 19.51 15.30 2.22
N ALA A 208 18.61 14.59 2.90
CA ALA A 208 17.91 15.06 4.07
C ALA A 208 18.42 14.41 5.36
N ILE A 209 18.88 13.17 5.26
CA ILE A 209 19.45 12.41 6.38
C ILE A 209 20.77 11.79 5.93
N PHE A 210 21.76 11.84 6.80
CA PHE A 210 23.05 11.22 6.62
C PHE A 210 23.23 10.13 7.68
N GLN A 211 23.31 8.86 7.24
CA GLN A 211 23.73 7.74 8.08
C GLN A 211 25.26 7.72 8.04
N PHE A 212 25.89 8.17 9.12
CA PHE A 212 27.32 8.48 9.15
C PHE A 212 28.16 7.36 9.75
N THR A 213 27.55 6.32 10.28
CA THR A 213 28.27 5.18 10.91
C THR A 213 27.33 4.01 11.11
N SER A 214 27.88 2.79 11.05
CA SER A 214 27.27 1.58 11.60
C SER A 214 27.76 1.24 12.99
N MET A 215 28.62 2.09 13.56
CA MET A 215 29.25 1.95 14.86
C MET A 215 29.00 3.19 15.72
N TYR A 216 27.73 3.61 15.84
CA TYR A 216 27.35 4.74 16.69
C TYR A 216 27.61 4.46 18.17
N LYS A 217 27.62 3.16 18.54
CA LYS A 217 27.94 2.63 19.85
C LYS A 217 28.77 1.36 19.69
N ALA A 218 29.56 1.04 20.69
CA ALA A 218 30.27 -0.22 20.74
C ALA A 218 29.29 -1.42 20.62
N GLY A 219 29.63 -2.39 19.79
CA GLY A 219 28.80 -3.53 19.48
C GLY A 219 27.90 -3.37 18.24
N GLY A 220 27.94 -2.19 17.59
CA GLY A 220 27.20 -1.91 16.35
C GLY A 220 25.84 -1.27 16.62
N LEU A 221 25.63 -0.11 15.99
CA LEU A 221 24.35 0.58 15.94
C LEU A 221 24.47 1.65 14.83
N ASP A 222 23.49 1.74 13.99
CA ASP A 222 23.50 2.70 12.89
C ASP A 222 23.14 4.09 13.42
N GLY A 223 24.05 5.05 13.18
CA GLY A 223 23.93 6.42 13.62
C GLY A 223 23.60 7.38 12.48
N ASN A 224 22.59 8.21 12.70
CA ASN A 224 22.00 9.09 11.70
C ASN A 224 21.96 10.53 12.18
N VAL A 225 22.07 11.49 11.25
CA VAL A 225 21.86 12.91 11.51
C VAL A 225 20.84 13.49 10.54
N ASP A 226 19.84 14.18 11.09
CA ASP A 226 18.84 14.93 10.33
C ASP A 226 19.41 16.29 9.91
N LEU A 227 19.59 16.51 8.62
CA LEU A 227 20.19 17.72 8.06
C LEU A 227 19.17 18.83 7.80
N THR A 228 17.89 18.49 7.67
CA THR A 228 16.82 19.38 7.19
C THR A 228 15.67 19.58 8.16
N GLY A 229 15.65 18.81 9.25
CA GLY A 229 14.52 18.74 10.17
C GLY A 229 13.38 17.84 9.67
N ILE A 230 13.63 17.03 8.63
CA ILE A 230 12.59 16.17 8.01
C ILE A 230 12.04 15.12 9.00
N THR A 231 12.81 14.70 10.01
CA THR A 231 12.35 13.77 11.04
C THR A 231 11.25 14.34 11.94
N LYS A 232 10.95 15.65 11.85
CA LYS A 232 9.78 16.28 12.48
C LYS A 232 8.48 16.01 11.71
N SER A 233 8.55 15.39 10.51
CA SER A 233 7.38 15.00 9.73
C SER A 233 6.52 14.02 10.50
N GLY A 234 5.20 14.31 10.59
CA GLY A 234 4.24 13.54 11.39
C GLY A 234 4.18 13.94 12.88
N TYR A 235 5.07 14.82 13.33
CA TYR A 235 5.18 15.22 14.75
C TYR A 235 4.86 16.69 15.01
N THR A 236 4.70 17.50 13.96
CA THR A 236 4.22 18.88 14.06
C THR A 236 2.79 19.00 13.55
N THR A 237 2.03 20.00 14.03
CA THR A 237 0.68 20.28 13.56
C THR A 237 0.64 20.49 12.05
N ALA A 238 1.57 21.25 11.50
CA ALA A 238 1.68 21.53 10.07
C ALA A 238 1.92 20.25 9.24
N SER A 239 2.80 19.37 9.69
CA SER A 239 3.08 18.12 8.97
C SER A 239 1.91 17.13 9.03
N LYS A 240 1.18 17.08 10.15
CA LYS A 240 -0.05 16.28 10.30
C LYS A 240 -1.16 16.79 9.37
N ALA A 241 -1.35 18.10 9.29
CA ALA A 241 -2.32 18.71 8.39
C ALA A 241 -1.98 18.41 6.91
N ARG A 242 -0.69 18.51 6.53
CA ARG A 242 -0.22 18.14 5.17
C ARG A 242 -0.50 16.68 4.85
N ALA A 243 -0.25 15.77 5.79
CA ALA A 243 -0.52 14.34 5.62
C ALA A 243 -2.02 14.09 5.36
N GLN A 244 -2.90 14.73 6.13
CA GLN A 244 -4.35 14.63 5.95
C GLN A 244 -4.80 15.21 4.60
N ALA A 245 -4.22 16.32 4.15
CA ALA A 245 -4.49 16.91 2.84
C ALA A 245 -4.08 15.95 1.70
N ASN A 246 -2.91 15.30 1.80
CA ASN A 246 -2.45 14.31 0.83
C ASN A 246 -3.43 13.13 0.71
N VAL A 247 -3.94 12.61 1.84
CA VAL A 247 -4.93 11.53 1.85
C VAL A 247 -6.25 11.99 1.20
N LYS A 248 -6.75 13.17 1.57
CA LYS A 248 -7.96 13.74 0.96
C LYS A 248 -7.80 13.94 -0.56
N GLN A 249 -6.64 14.45 -0.99
CA GLN A 249 -6.36 14.63 -2.42
C GLN A 249 -6.29 13.30 -3.17
N ALA A 250 -5.65 12.28 -2.58
CA ALA A 250 -5.60 10.93 -3.16
C ALA A 250 -7.00 10.34 -3.30
N HIS A 251 -7.86 10.45 -2.26
CA HIS A 251 -9.25 10.02 -2.33
C HIS A 251 -10.04 10.79 -3.39
N LYS A 252 -9.84 12.12 -3.52
CA LYS A 252 -10.47 12.94 -4.55
C LYS A 252 -10.02 12.56 -5.96
N GLN A 253 -8.74 12.20 -6.15
CA GLN A 253 -8.22 11.71 -7.44
C GLN A 253 -8.78 10.32 -7.78
N VAL A 254 -8.88 9.43 -6.79
CA VAL A 254 -9.55 8.13 -6.94
C VAL A 254 -11.03 8.33 -7.30
N ALA A 255 -11.74 9.22 -6.59
CA ALA A 255 -13.12 9.58 -6.90
C ALA A 255 -13.27 10.22 -8.30
N LYS A 256 -12.37 11.12 -8.72
CA LYS A 256 -12.35 11.67 -10.09
C LYS A 256 -12.03 10.64 -11.17
N LYS A 257 -11.16 9.66 -10.87
CA LYS A 257 -10.87 8.54 -11.77
C LYS A 257 -12.02 7.53 -11.80
N ALA A 258 -12.85 7.53 -10.75
CA ALA A 258 -14.08 6.75 -10.62
C ALA A 258 -15.31 7.40 -11.31
N THR A 259 -15.15 8.48 -12.09
CA THR A 259 -16.20 8.99 -12.97
C THR A 259 -16.37 8.16 -14.27
N PHE A 260 -15.87 6.93 -14.29
CA PHE A 260 -16.49 5.90 -15.10
C PHE A 260 -17.86 5.62 -14.47
N LYS A 261 -18.90 5.87 -15.24
CA LYS A 261 -20.28 5.60 -14.82
C LYS A 261 -20.40 4.12 -14.51
N VAL A 262 -20.31 3.77 -13.20
CA VAL A 262 -20.58 2.40 -12.76
C VAL A 262 -22.04 2.11 -13.14
N VAL A 263 -22.23 1.23 -14.11
CA VAL A 263 -23.56 0.85 -14.54
C VAL A 263 -23.90 -0.46 -13.85
N LYS A 264 -24.85 -0.40 -12.93
CA LYS A 264 -25.36 -1.57 -12.22
C LYS A 264 -26.73 -1.93 -12.76
N TYR A 265 -26.85 -3.18 -13.19
CA TYR A 265 -28.11 -3.77 -13.60
C TYR A 265 -28.58 -4.78 -12.55
N ASN A 266 -29.83 -4.69 -12.13
CA ASN A 266 -30.49 -5.74 -11.35
C ASN A 266 -30.90 -6.88 -12.28
N GLN A 267 -29.90 -7.57 -12.80
CA GLN A 267 -30.06 -8.68 -13.72
C GLN A 267 -29.71 -9.97 -13.00
N ARG A 268 -30.61 -10.93 -13.08
CA ARG A 268 -30.41 -12.28 -12.54
C ARG A 268 -30.06 -13.25 -13.66
N GLY A 269 -29.28 -14.26 -13.34
CA GLY A 269 -28.93 -15.31 -14.29
C GLY A 269 -27.96 -16.31 -13.68
N VAL A 270 -27.57 -17.28 -14.49
CA VAL A 270 -26.54 -18.25 -14.15
C VAL A 270 -25.34 -18.03 -15.08
N PHE A 271 -24.15 -18.06 -14.53
CA PHE A 271 -22.91 -17.96 -15.26
C PHE A 271 -22.06 -19.22 -15.07
N TYR A 272 -21.56 -19.73 -16.18
CA TYR A 272 -20.71 -20.92 -16.26
C TYR A 272 -19.32 -20.47 -16.75
N PRO A 273 -18.33 -20.37 -15.84
CA PRO A 273 -16.97 -20.05 -16.21
C PRO A 273 -16.36 -21.07 -17.18
N ASN A 274 -15.56 -20.59 -18.14
CA ASN A 274 -14.73 -21.44 -19.00
C ASN A 274 -13.25 -21.44 -18.58
N ARG A 275 -12.96 -20.86 -17.41
CA ARG A 275 -11.64 -20.76 -16.81
C ARG A 275 -11.76 -20.58 -15.31
N THR A 276 -10.63 -20.69 -14.62
CA THR A 276 -10.57 -20.40 -13.17
C THR A 276 -10.72 -18.88 -12.94
N LEU A 277 -11.66 -18.52 -12.05
CA LEU A 277 -12.00 -17.14 -11.73
C LEU A 277 -11.96 -16.90 -10.23
N ALA A 278 -11.33 -15.82 -9.82
CA ALA A 278 -11.30 -15.36 -8.45
C ALA A 278 -12.62 -14.68 -8.04
N VAL A 279 -13.08 -14.98 -6.83
CA VAL A 279 -14.19 -14.28 -6.17
C VAL A 279 -13.61 -13.29 -5.16
N ARG A 280 -14.22 -12.12 -5.08
CA ARG A 280 -13.85 -11.05 -4.14
C ARG A 280 -15.09 -10.51 -3.43
N TYR A 281 -14.90 -9.75 -2.35
CA TYR A 281 -16.02 -9.08 -1.68
C TYR A 281 -16.49 -7.80 -2.36
N THR A 282 -15.77 -7.32 -3.37
CA THR A 282 -16.11 -6.16 -4.20
C THR A 282 -15.76 -6.45 -5.66
N ASP A 283 -16.23 -5.62 -6.58
CA ASP A 283 -15.90 -5.57 -8.00
C ASP A 283 -14.52 -4.94 -8.27
N ASN A 284 -13.55 -5.21 -7.42
CA ASN A 284 -12.21 -4.65 -7.49
C ASN A 284 -11.14 -5.75 -7.39
N ASP A 285 -10.28 -5.84 -8.42
CA ASP A 285 -9.17 -6.81 -8.46
C ASP A 285 -8.13 -6.66 -7.36
N LYS A 286 -8.06 -5.50 -6.74
CA LYS A 286 -7.11 -5.21 -5.66
C LYS A 286 -7.55 -5.74 -4.31
N VAL A 287 -8.82 -6.16 -4.20
CA VAL A 287 -9.35 -6.74 -2.97
C VAL A 287 -8.98 -8.21 -2.92
N ARG A 288 -8.66 -8.69 -1.72
CA ARG A 288 -8.27 -10.09 -1.47
C ARG A 288 -9.29 -11.06 -2.08
N GLN A 289 -8.79 -12.09 -2.76
CA GLN A 289 -9.58 -13.24 -3.18
C GLN A 289 -10.12 -14.00 -1.96
N VAL A 290 -11.40 -14.36 -2.02
CA VAL A 290 -12.13 -15.03 -0.91
C VAL A 290 -12.71 -16.37 -1.31
N ALA A 291 -12.73 -16.67 -2.62
CA ALA A 291 -13.11 -17.98 -3.17
C ALA A 291 -12.63 -18.08 -4.62
N THR A 292 -12.80 -19.24 -5.20
CA THR A 292 -12.46 -19.54 -6.59
C THR A 292 -13.65 -20.29 -7.22
N TYR A 293 -13.98 -19.97 -8.47
CA TYR A 293 -14.77 -20.81 -9.36
C TYR A 293 -13.88 -21.41 -10.43
N TYR A 294 -14.06 -22.66 -10.70
CA TYR A 294 -13.34 -23.40 -11.75
C TYR A 294 -14.17 -23.51 -13.01
N SER A 295 -13.53 -23.85 -14.12
CA SER A 295 -14.22 -24.10 -15.39
C SER A 295 -15.29 -25.20 -15.22
N GLY A 296 -16.49 -24.93 -15.73
CA GLY A 296 -17.63 -25.86 -15.66
C GLY A 296 -18.51 -25.76 -14.40
N GLU A 297 -18.07 -25.03 -13.37
CA GLU A 297 -18.93 -24.70 -12.24
C GLU A 297 -20.00 -23.67 -12.64
N SER A 298 -20.97 -23.43 -11.76
CA SER A 298 -21.99 -22.42 -12.00
C SER A 298 -22.13 -21.45 -10.83
N VAL A 299 -22.41 -20.20 -11.13
CA VAL A 299 -22.77 -19.20 -10.13
C VAL A 299 -24.06 -18.50 -10.52
N THR A 300 -25.07 -18.55 -9.64
CA THR A 300 -26.29 -17.77 -9.78
C THR A 300 -26.06 -16.37 -9.26
N TYR A 301 -26.21 -15.37 -10.10
CA TYR A 301 -25.99 -13.98 -9.76
C TYR A 301 -27.29 -13.16 -9.74
N ASN A 302 -27.30 -12.06 -8.99
CA ASN A 302 -28.46 -11.18 -8.80
C ASN A 302 -28.23 -9.74 -9.28
N ALA A 303 -27.03 -9.41 -9.73
CA ALA A 303 -26.74 -8.15 -10.37
C ALA A 303 -25.53 -8.28 -11.31
N VAL A 304 -25.51 -7.46 -12.34
CA VAL A 304 -24.37 -7.26 -13.23
C VAL A 304 -23.86 -5.83 -13.04
N ILE A 305 -22.54 -5.67 -12.91
CA ILE A 305 -21.89 -4.39 -12.71
C ILE A 305 -20.86 -4.23 -13.81
N ILE A 306 -20.93 -3.12 -14.52
CA ILE A 306 -19.91 -2.74 -15.51
C ILE A 306 -19.08 -1.66 -14.84
N GLU A 307 -17.81 -1.99 -14.58
CA GLU A 307 -16.87 -1.08 -13.96
C GLU A 307 -15.50 -1.22 -14.61
N HIS A 308 -14.92 -0.07 -15.02
CA HIS A 308 -13.65 -0.02 -15.75
C HIS A 308 -13.69 -0.93 -16.99
N ASP A 309 -12.73 -1.82 -17.12
CA ASP A 309 -12.60 -2.71 -18.27
C ASP A 309 -13.34 -4.04 -18.10
N TYR A 310 -14.10 -4.22 -17.01
CA TYR A 310 -14.68 -5.52 -16.66
C TYR A 310 -16.19 -5.46 -16.45
N VAL A 311 -16.82 -6.58 -16.80
CA VAL A 311 -18.19 -6.90 -16.43
C VAL A 311 -18.16 -7.88 -15.29
N TRP A 312 -18.79 -7.55 -14.18
CA TRP A 312 -18.84 -8.36 -12.97
C TRP A 312 -20.25 -8.89 -12.71
N ALA A 313 -20.34 -10.08 -12.15
CA ALA A 313 -21.55 -10.56 -11.52
C ALA A 313 -21.43 -10.46 -10.01
N ARG A 314 -22.50 -10.02 -9.35
CA ARG A 314 -22.67 -10.05 -7.91
C ARG A 314 -23.65 -11.14 -7.51
N TYR A 315 -23.32 -11.91 -6.49
CA TYR A 315 -24.18 -12.94 -5.91
C TYR A 315 -24.07 -12.96 -4.38
N THR A 316 -25.06 -13.53 -3.71
CA THR A 316 -25.03 -13.71 -2.26
C THR A 316 -24.32 -15.03 -1.94
N ARG A 317 -23.28 -14.98 -1.12
CA ARG A 317 -22.55 -16.15 -0.64
C ARG A 317 -23.28 -16.80 0.55
N SER A 318 -22.91 -18.03 0.90
CA SER A 318 -23.49 -18.77 2.03
C SER A 318 -23.37 -18.07 3.38
N ASN A 319 -22.38 -17.17 3.54
CA ASN A 319 -22.19 -16.37 4.75
C ASN A 319 -22.99 -15.04 4.75
N GLY A 320 -23.90 -14.85 3.81
CA GLY A 320 -24.73 -13.65 3.68
C GLY A 320 -24.06 -12.44 3.03
N LEU A 321 -22.75 -12.46 2.82
CA LEU A 321 -22.02 -11.39 2.17
C LEU A 321 -22.10 -11.51 0.64
N TYR A 322 -21.87 -10.39 -0.06
CA TYR A 322 -21.79 -10.44 -1.51
C TYR A 322 -20.44 -10.98 -1.98
N GLY A 323 -20.49 -11.82 -3.03
CA GLY A 323 -19.35 -12.22 -3.83
C GLY A 323 -19.42 -11.58 -5.21
N PHE A 324 -18.28 -11.21 -5.74
CA PHE A 324 -18.15 -10.62 -7.08
C PHE A 324 -17.20 -11.48 -7.92
N ILE A 325 -17.64 -11.81 -9.12
CA ILE A 325 -16.88 -12.62 -10.09
C ILE A 325 -16.90 -11.93 -11.45
N LYS A 326 -15.79 -11.98 -12.17
CA LYS A 326 -15.71 -11.41 -13.52
C LYS A 326 -16.46 -12.28 -14.53
N LEU A 327 -17.34 -11.65 -15.30
CA LEU A 327 -18.01 -12.28 -16.43
C LEU A 327 -17.22 -12.14 -17.73
N GLY A 328 -16.36 -11.13 -17.83
CA GLY A 328 -15.57 -10.80 -19.01
C GLY A 328 -15.03 -9.38 -18.99
N VAL A 329 -14.47 -8.95 -20.10
CA VAL A 329 -14.05 -7.56 -20.35
C VAL A 329 -15.13 -6.80 -21.13
N THR A 330 -15.24 -5.49 -20.92
CA THR A 330 -16.31 -4.65 -21.50
C THR A 330 -16.34 -4.65 -23.03
N ASN A 331 -15.17 -4.68 -23.66
CA ASN A 331 -15.04 -4.63 -25.13
C ASN A 331 -14.29 -5.86 -25.68
N GLY A 332 -14.47 -7.03 -25.05
CA GLY A 332 -13.68 -8.20 -25.41
C GLY A 332 -14.32 -9.53 -24.99
N HIS A 333 -13.46 -10.48 -24.61
CA HIS A 333 -13.88 -11.86 -24.42
C HIS A 333 -14.67 -12.09 -23.12
N ALA A 334 -15.75 -12.83 -23.22
CA ALA A 334 -16.46 -13.40 -22.08
C ALA A 334 -15.59 -14.51 -21.43
N TYR A 335 -15.65 -14.58 -20.11
CA TYR A 335 -14.95 -15.60 -19.30
C TYR A 335 -15.80 -16.84 -19.06
N GLY A 336 -16.90 -16.99 -19.79
CA GLY A 336 -17.83 -18.10 -19.71
C GLY A 336 -19.12 -17.82 -20.45
N LYS A 337 -20.10 -18.72 -20.26
CA LYS A 337 -21.44 -18.59 -20.85
C LYS A 337 -22.43 -18.10 -19.81
N ARG A 338 -23.34 -17.20 -20.18
CA ARG A 338 -24.48 -16.82 -19.36
C ARG A 338 -25.72 -17.53 -19.88
N ALA A 339 -26.46 -18.17 -18.97
CA ALA A 339 -27.83 -18.62 -19.25
C ALA A 339 -28.78 -17.53 -18.74
N THR A 340 -29.56 -16.94 -19.65
CA THR A 340 -30.70 -16.11 -19.33
C THR A 340 -31.92 -17.00 -19.34
N GLY A 341 -32.34 -17.45 -18.17
CA GLY A 341 -33.51 -18.34 -18.01
C GLY A 341 -34.08 -18.21 -16.60
N GLN A 342 -35.34 -18.58 -16.44
CA GLN A 342 -36.06 -18.54 -15.15
C GLN A 342 -35.18 -19.02 -14.01
N LEU A 343 -35.14 -18.23 -12.91
CA LEU A 343 -34.49 -18.63 -11.67
C LEU A 343 -35.10 -19.94 -11.22
N VAL A 344 -34.30 -20.98 -11.17
CA VAL A 344 -34.66 -22.15 -10.39
C VAL A 344 -34.71 -21.68 -8.94
N SER A 345 -35.87 -21.70 -8.33
CA SER A 345 -36.01 -21.43 -6.90
C SER A 345 -35.30 -22.57 -6.18
N HIS A 346 -34.11 -22.27 -5.63
CA HIS A 346 -33.41 -23.29 -4.86
C HIS A 346 -33.98 -23.40 -3.46
N THR A 347 -34.37 -24.60 -3.10
CA THR A 347 -34.69 -24.98 -1.73
C THR A 347 -33.39 -25.29 -1.00
N TYR A 348 -33.22 -24.73 0.19
CA TYR A 348 -32.02 -24.93 0.99
C TYR A 348 -32.30 -25.74 2.23
N TYR A 349 -31.37 -26.63 2.56
CA TYR A 349 -31.30 -27.33 3.83
C TYR A 349 -30.16 -26.78 4.68
N THR A 350 -30.40 -26.52 5.96
CA THR A 350 -29.35 -26.14 6.90
C THR A 350 -28.85 -27.37 7.63
N VAL A 351 -27.58 -27.68 7.46
CA VAL A 351 -26.91 -28.83 8.08
C VAL A 351 -27.04 -28.74 9.60
N LYS A 352 -27.47 -29.81 10.24
CA LYS A 352 -27.60 -29.98 11.69
C LYS A 352 -26.45 -30.86 12.22
N SER A 353 -26.25 -30.85 13.52
CA SER A 353 -25.32 -31.78 14.15
C SER A 353 -25.75 -33.22 13.92
N GLY A 354 -24.83 -34.09 13.50
CA GLY A 354 -25.09 -35.47 13.14
C GLY A 354 -25.49 -35.70 11.68
N ASP A 355 -25.68 -34.64 10.87
CA ASP A 355 -25.98 -34.81 9.45
C ASP A 355 -24.77 -35.32 8.65
N SER A 356 -25.10 -36.07 7.60
CA SER A 356 -24.16 -36.54 6.59
C SER A 356 -24.69 -36.24 5.18
N TRP A 357 -23.85 -36.33 4.16
CA TRP A 357 -24.29 -36.24 2.76
C TRP A 357 -25.41 -37.23 2.46
N TRP A 358 -25.31 -38.42 3.04
CA TRP A 358 -26.32 -39.46 2.85
C TRP A 358 -27.66 -39.08 3.50
N SER A 359 -27.67 -38.70 4.79
CA SER A 359 -28.92 -38.40 5.51
C SER A 359 -29.64 -37.20 4.88
N ILE A 360 -28.92 -36.15 4.51
CA ILE A 360 -29.53 -34.98 3.87
C ILE A 360 -30.06 -35.33 2.47
N ALA A 361 -29.28 -36.09 1.68
CA ALA A 361 -29.71 -36.53 0.35
C ALA A 361 -30.99 -37.36 0.41
N GLN A 362 -31.06 -38.37 1.29
CA GLN A 362 -32.23 -39.21 1.49
C GLN A 362 -33.47 -38.40 1.90
N HIS A 363 -33.28 -37.47 2.85
CA HIS A 363 -34.37 -36.60 3.33
C HIS A 363 -34.97 -35.71 2.23
N ASN A 364 -34.16 -35.37 1.21
CA ASN A 364 -34.55 -34.48 0.13
C ASN A 364 -34.77 -35.20 -1.22
N GLY A 365 -34.77 -36.55 -1.23
CA GLY A 365 -35.01 -37.34 -2.44
C GLY A 365 -33.90 -37.22 -3.48
N LEU A 366 -32.66 -37.01 -3.06
CA LEU A 366 -31.49 -36.85 -3.91
C LEU A 366 -30.50 -38.01 -3.72
N SER A 367 -29.63 -38.24 -4.70
CA SER A 367 -28.41 -39.01 -4.46
C SER A 367 -27.36 -38.14 -3.74
N MET A 368 -26.45 -38.76 -2.98
CA MET A 368 -25.32 -38.03 -2.35
C MET A 368 -24.48 -37.28 -3.36
N THR A 369 -24.23 -37.90 -4.52
CA THR A 369 -23.44 -37.31 -5.60
C THR A 369 -24.14 -36.10 -6.21
N THR A 370 -25.46 -36.18 -6.42
CA THR A 370 -26.26 -35.04 -6.89
C THR A 370 -26.24 -33.91 -5.87
N LEU A 371 -26.49 -34.22 -4.60
CA LEU A 371 -26.47 -33.21 -3.54
C LEU A 371 -25.10 -32.56 -3.41
N ALA A 372 -24.03 -33.34 -3.45
CA ALA A 372 -22.69 -32.79 -3.37
C ALA A 372 -22.34 -31.91 -4.60
N SER A 373 -22.60 -32.43 -5.82
CA SER A 373 -22.25 -31.72 -7.06
C SER A 373 -23.03 -30.42 -7.24
N GLN A 374 -24.33 -30.38 -6.93
CA GLN A 374 -25.12 -29.14 -7.01
C GLN A 374 -24.72 -28.09 -5.99
N ASN A 375 -23.95 -28.48 -4.97
CA ASN A 375 -23.32 -27.58 -3.98
C ASN A 375 -21.85 -27.31 -4.27
N GLY A 376 -21.31 -27.70 -5.45
CA GLY A 376 -19.91 -27.51 -5.84
C GLY A 376 -18.95 -28.31 -4.94
N LYS A 377 -19.38 -29.48 -4.44
CA LYS A 377 -18.66 -30.34 -3.51
C LYS A 377 -18.61 -31.79 -3.99
N THR A 378 -17.78 -32.57 -3.35
CA THR A 378 -17.79 -34.04 -3.48
C THR A 378 -18.37 -34.67 -2.22
N ILE A 379 -18.79 -35.92 -2.31
CA ILE A 379 -19.28 -36.68 -1.14
C ILE A 379 -18.24 -36.86 -0.03
N TYR A 380 -16.95 -36.61 -0.35
CA TYR A 380 -15.83 -36.65 0.60
C TYR A 380 -15.56 -35.30 1.25
N THR A 381 -16.23 -34.23 0.81
CA THR A 381 -16.08 -32.90 1.42
C THR A 381 -16.81 -32.88 2.77
N THR A 382 -16.12 -32.47 3.83
CA THR A 382 -16.75 -32.33 5.15
C THR A 382 -17.80 -31.20 5.13
N ILE A 383 -18.97 -31.50 5.71
CA ILE A 383 -20.03 -30.52 5.96
C ILE A 383 -20.11 -30.22 7.46
N TYR A 384 -20.52 -29.02 7.79
CA TYR A 384 -20.55 -28.53 9.16
C TYR A 384 -21.96 -28.06 9.55
N PRO A 385 -22.35 -28.20 10.83
CA PRO A 385 -23.60 -27.63 11.33
C PRO A 385 -23.70 -26.13 11.04
N GLY A 386 -24.86 -25.66 10.61
CA GLY A 386 -25.11 -24.29 10.17
C GLY A 386 -24.81 -24.04 8.68
N GLN A 387 -24.16 -24.94 7.98
CA GLN A 387 -23.93 -24.83 6.54
C GLN A 387 -25.24 -24.97 5.78
N ARG A 388 -25.50 -24.11 4.79
CA ARG A 388 -26.67 -24.22 3.91
C ARG A 388 -26.29 -24.98 2.64
N LEU A 389 -27.05 -26.03 2.32
CA LEU A 389 -26.92 -26.80 1.10
C LEU A 389 -28.16 -26.61 0.24
N VAL A 390 -27.96 -26.43 -1.07
CA VAL A 390 -29.03 -26.48 -2.06
C VAL A 390 -29.54 -27.92 -2.13
N VAL A 391 -30.84 -28.12 -1.97
CA VAL A 391 -31.46 -29.45 -2.00
C VAL A 391 -32.50 -29.56 -3.13
N ARG A 392 -32.84 -28.44 -3.78
CA ARG A 392 -33.70 -28.43 -4.97
C ARG A 392 -33.54 -27.13 -5.74
#